data_cef24c4f093a6053d59f8635430bd49d
#
_entry.id   cef24c4f093a6053d59f8635430bd49d
#
_cell.length_a   1.000
_cell.length_b   1.000
_cell.length_c   1.000
_cell.angle_alpha   90.00
_cell.angle_beta   90.00
_cell.angle_gamma   90.00
#
_symmetry.space_group_name_H-M   'P 1'
#
loop_
_entity.id
_entity.type
_entity.pdbx_description
1 polymer ?
#
loop_
_entity_poly.entity_id
_entity_poly.type
_entity_poly.pdbx_seq_one_letter_code
_entity_poly.pdbx_strand_id
1 'polypeptide(L)'
;MNTNTLQNINVGVDTGKSQLDIYIRPLDIYFTVPNTDKGITDAIKTIKKHKPQRVVIEATGRLEMPFILACDKAKLPYVVANPLRIKRFAEAIGQRAKNDRLDAELIAHYAERVQPELTKLKSENIRLMSDLVTRRNQLLTMQTMERNRLQILPKNISSTITRF
;
A
#
# COMPACT_ATOMS: atom_id res chain seq x y z
N MET A 1 15.16 25.11 -30.71
CA MET A 1 15.73 24.06 -29.82
C MET A 1 14.59 23.52 -28.98
N ASN A 2 13.98 22.40 -29.41
CA ASN A 2 12.92 21.74 -28.61
C ASN A 2 13.59 20.96 -27.50
N THR A 3 13.73 21.56 -26.33
CA THR A 3 14.00 20.82 -25.11
C THR A 3 12.73 20.04 -24.77
N ASN A 4 12.71 18.81 -25.20
CA ASN A 4 11.73 17.80 -24.74
C ASN A 4 12.01 17.59 -23.25
N THR A 5 11.45 18.46 -22.40
CA THR A 5 11.49 18.31 -20.96
C THR A 5 10.65 17.06 -20.69
N LEU A 6 11.32 15.92 -20.51
CA LEU A 6 10.68 14.68 -20.05
C LEU A 6 9.93 15.06 -18.76
N GLN A 7 8.61 15.19 -18.86
CA GLN A 7 7.79 15.49 -17.69
C GLN A 7 8.04 14.39 -16.67
N ASN A 8 8.44 14.79 -15.48
CA ASN A 8 8.72 13.87 -14.38
C ASN A 8 7.39 13.34 -13.82
N ILE A 9 6.81 12.35 -14.51
CA ILE A 9 5.49 11.80 -14.18
C ILE A 9 5.62 10.85 -13.00
N ASN A 10 4.87 11.15 -11.94
CA ASN A 10 4.77 10.34 -10.74
C ASN A 10 3.31 10.01 -10.45
N VAL A 11 3.06 8.77 -10.08
CA VAL A 11 1.72 8.25 -9.81
C VAL A 11 1.62 7.90 -8.33
N GLY A 12 0.56 8.35 -7.68
CA GLY A 12 0.19 7.94 -6.34
C GLY A 12 -1.02 7.03 -6.40
N VAL A 13 -0.98 5.96 -5.62
CA VAL A 13 -2.07 4.99 -5.53
C VAL A 13 -2.42 4.79 -4.07
N ASP A 14 -3.62 5.18 -3.70
CA ASP A 14 -4.24 4.82 -2.43
C ASP A 14 -5.09 3.57 -2.62
N THR A 15 -4.93 2.60 -1.72
CA THR A 15 -5.49 1.27 -1.88
C THR A 15 -6.58 1.01 -0.84
N GLY A 16 -7.82 1.10 -1.26
CA GLY A 16 -8.98 0.68 -0.48
C GLY A 16 -9.35 -0.78 -0.70
N LYS A 17 -10.24 -1.29 0.16
CA LYS A 17 -10.76 -2.66 0.06
C LYS A 17 -11.56 -2.88 -1.23
N SER A 18 -12.36 -1.90 -1.63
CA SER A 18 -13.28 -1.98 -2.78
C SER A 18 -12.78 -1.26 -4.02
N GLN A 19 -11.89 -0.28 -3.87
CA GLN A 19 -11.40 0.56 -4.96
C GLN A 19 -9.95 0.97 -4.77
N LEU A 20 -9.35 1.41 -5.86
CA LEU A 20 -8.05 2.08 -5.93
C LEU A 20 -8.27 3.50 -6.40
N ASP A 21 -7.68 4.46 -5.71
CA ASP A 21 -7.67 5.86 -6.04
C ASP A 21 -6.30 6.23 -6.61
N ILE A 22 -6.28 6.76 -7.83
CA ILE A 22 -5.05 6.95 -8.60
C ILE A 22 -4.93 8.41 -9.03
N TYR A 23 -3.77 9.00 -8.75
CA TYR A 23 -3.45 10.37 -9.14
C TYR A 23 -2.12 10.44 -9.90
N ILE A 24 -2.10 11.18 -11.01
CA ILE A 24 -0.94 11.32 -11.89
C ILE A 24 -0.46 12.78 -11.89
N ARG A 25 0.70 13.04 -11.30
CA ARG A 25 1.38 14.35 -11.32
C ARG A 25 2.44 14.42 -12.42
N PRO A 26 2.67 15.60 -13.01
CA PRO A 26 2.00 16.88 -12.79
C PRO A 26 0.74 17.08 -13.65
N LEU A 27 0.19 16.02 -14.25
CA LEU A 27 -0.91 16.11 -15.23
C LEU A 27 -2.27 16.43 -14.61
N ASP A 28 -2.39 16.41 -13.27
CA ASP A 28 -3.65 16.58 -12.53
C ASP A 28 -4.75 15.59 -12.98
N ILE A 29 -4.34 14.35 -13.30
CA ILE A 29 -5.28 13.30 -13.68
C ILE A 29 -5.60 12.46 -12.44
N TYR A 30 -6.87 12.41 -12.08
CA TYR A 30 -7.40 11.56 -11.03
C TYR A 30 -8.48 10.63 -11.59
N PHE A 31 -8.41 9.36 -11.21
CA PHE A 31 -9.43 8.37 -11.52
C PHE A 31 -9.46 7.25 -10.49
N THR A 32 -10.59 6.56 -10.43
CA THR A 32 -10.80 5.42 -9.55
C THR A 32 -11.09 4.17 -10.37
N VAL A 33 -10.70 3.02 -9.84
CA VAL A 33 -11.05 1.71 -10.40
C VAL A 33 -11.44 0.76 -9.28
N PRO A 34 -12.30 -0.22 -9.52
CA PRO A 34 -12.55 -1.28 -8.55
C PRO A 34 -11.24 -2.04 -8.22
N ASN A 35 -11.04 -2.41 -6.95
CA ASN A 35 -9.91 -3.27 -6.55
C ASN A 35 -10.20 -4.73 -6.93
N THR A 36 -10.25 -4.98 -8.22
CA THR A 36 -10.49 -6.28 -8.87
C THR A 36 -9.47 -6.48 -9.98
N ASP A 37 -9.28 -7.71 -10.44
CA ASP A 37 -8.34 -8.02 -11.51
C ASP A 37 -8.56 -7.19 -12.77
N LYS A 38 -9.84 -6.95 -13.14
CA LYS A 38 -10.20 -6.11 -14.27
C LYS A 38 -9.86 -4.65 -14.03
N GLY A 39 -10.27 -4.10 -12.88
CA GLY A 39 -9.99 -2.70 -12.53
C GLY A 39 -8.49 -2.43 -12.46
N ILE A 40 -7.72 -3.33 -11.84
CA ILE A 40 -6.26 -3.26 -11.79
C ILE A 40 -5.65 -3.27 -13.19
N THR A 41 -6.12 -4.16 -14.07
CA THR A 41 -5.64 -4.25 -15.45
C THR A 41 -5.89 -2.94 -16.20
N ASP A 42 -7.05 -2.33 -16.05
CA ASP A 42 -7.41 -1.07 -16.71
C ASP A 42 -6.58 0.10 -16.15
N ALA A 43 -6.36 0.13 -14.84
CA ALA A 43 -5.46 1.09 -14.19
C ALA A 43 -4.02 0.99 -14.74
N ILE A 44 -3.45 -0.21 -14.79
CA ILE A 44 -2.10 -0.45 -15.32
C ILE A 44 -1.98 0.02 -16.77
N LYS A 45 -2.98 -0.27 -17.63
CA LYS A 45 -3.00 0.21 -19.01
C LYS A 45 -2.98 1.73 -19.09
N THR A 46 -3.78 2.40 -18.24
CA THR A 46 -3.86 3.86 -18.19
C THR A 46 -2.54 4.46 -17.72
N ILE A 47 -2.01 3.98 -16.61
CA ILE A 47 -0.73 4.44 -16.05
C ILE A 47 0.41 4.28 -17.05
N LYS A 48 0.49 3.14 -17.73
CA LYS A 48 1.57 2.82 -18.67
C LYS A 48 1.63 3.78 -19.86
N LYS A 49 0.50 4.34 -20.31
CA LYS A 49 0.45 5.35 -21.40
C LYS A 49 1.25 6.60 -21.05
N HIS A 50 1.32 6.96 -19.78
CA HIS A 50 2.01 8.16 -19.30
C HIS A 50 3.49 7.94 -19.01
N LYS A 51 4.01 6.70 -19.11
CA LYS A 51 5.43 6.37 -18.88
C LYS A 51 5.96 6.95 -17.56
N PRO A 52 5.38 6.64 -16.41
CA PRO A 52 5.75 7.24 -15.14
C PRO A 52 7.18 6.84 -14.75
N GLN A 53 7.85 7.74 -14.04
CA GLN A 53 9.15 7.47 -13.42
C GLN A 53 8.98 6.68 -12.12
N ARG A 54 7.85 6.87 -11.43
CA ARG A 54 7.50 6.12 -10.21
C ARG A 54 5.99 5.95 -10.09
N VAL A 55 5.60 4.78 -9.64
CA VAL A 55 4.24 4.48 -9.17
C VAL A 55 4.35 4.14 -7.69
N VAL A 56 3.96 5.06 -6.82
CA VAL A 56 4.04 4.87 -5.37
C VAL A 56 2.70 4.37 -4.85
N ILE A 57 2.75 3.28 -4.12
CA ILE A 57 1.60 2.62 -3.49
C ILE A 57 1.82 2.63 -1.99
N GLU A 58 0.84 3.08 -1.21
CA GLU A 58 0.88 2.97 0.24
C GLU A 58 0.61 1.53 0.69
N ALA A 59 1.44 1.00 1.61
CA ALA A 59 1.23 -0.32 2.19
C ALA A 59 0.01 -0.31 3.13
N THR A 60 -1.05 -1.01 2.79
CA THR A 60 -2.35 -1.06 3.50
C THR A 60 -2.74 -2.47 3.92
N GLY A 61 -1.81 -3.18 4.60
CA GLY A 61 -2.11 -4.49 5.17
C GLY A 61 -2.41 -5.57 4.14
N ARG A 62 -1.76 -5.50 2.95
CA ARG A 62 -1.80 -6.44 1.82
C ARG A 62 -2.91 -6.22 0.77
N LEU A 63 -3.79 -5.23 0.96
CA LEU A 63 -4.77 -4.88 -0.08
C LEU A 63 -4.07 -4.37 -1.35
N GLU A 64 -2.86 -3.84 -1.22
CA GLU A 64 -2.00 -3.37 -2.31
C GLU A 64 -1.37 -4.48 -3.15
N MET A 65 -1.29 -5.71 -2.63
CA MET A 65 -0.52 -6.80 -3.27
C MET A 65 -0.96 -7.15 -4.70
N PRO A 66 -2.26 -7.27 -5.03
CA PRO A 66 -2.68 -7.55 -6.39
C PRO A 66 -2.20 -6.47 -7.37
N PHE A 67 -2.23 -5.18 -6.97
CA PHE A 67 -1.77 -4.07 -7.79
C PHE A 67 -0.24 -4.08 -7.95
N ILE A 68 0.51 -4.37 -6.88
CA ILE A 68 1.99 -4.51 -6.93
C ILE A 68 2.40 -5.62 -7.90
N LEU A 69 1.75 -6.79 -7.84
CA LEU A 69 2.03 -7.89 -8.74
C LEU A 69 1.74 -7.52 -10.21
N ALA A 70 0.69 -6.75 -10.44
CA ALA A 70 0.35 -6.26 -11.78
C ALA A 70 1.39 -5.21 -12.28
N CYS A 71 1.88 -4.33 -11.41
CA CYS A 71 2.96 -3.40 -11.72
C CYS A 71 4.25 -4.14 -12.11
N ASP A 72 4.64 -5.14 -11.32
CA ASP A 72 5.84 -5.95 -11.56
C ASP A 72 5.75 -6.69 -12.90
N LYS A 73 4.62 -7.36 -13.16
CA LYS A 73 4.35 -8.03 -14.45
C LYS A 73 4.39 -7.06 -15.63
N ALA A 74 3.88 -5.85 -15.45
CA ALA A 74 3.87 -4.79 -16.47
C ALA A 74 5.22 -4.07 -16.61
N LYS A 75 6.20 -4.38 -15.77
CA LYS A 75 7.52 -3.72 -15.68
C LYS A 75 7.41 -2.20 -15.42
N LEU A 76 6.42 -1.79 -14.63
CA LEU A 76 6.30 -0.43 -14.17
C LEU A 76 7.28 -0.17 -13.00
N PRO A 77 7.88 1.03 -12.92
CA PRO A 77 8.75 1.41 -11.81
C PRO A 77 7.91 1.72 -10.58
N TYR A 78 7.76 0.76 -9.66
CA TYR A 78 6.90 0.94 -8.48
C TYR A 78 7.68 1.01 -7.17
N VAL A 79 7.04 1.65 -6.18
CA VAL A 79 7.53 1.80 -4.80
C VAL A 79 6.40 1.46 -3.85
N VAL A 80 6.67 0.57 -2.89
CA VAL A 80 5.77 0.31 -1.76
C VAL A 80 6.20 1.20 -0.60
N ALA A 81 5.43 2.24 -0.33
CA ALA A 81 5.75 3.23 0.69
C ALA A 81 5.21 2.83 2.06
N ASN A 82 6.00 3.08 3.10
CA ASN A 82 5.54 2.94 4.47
C ASN A 82 4.54 4.06 4.82
N PRO A 83 3.34 3.74 5.35
CA PRO A 83 2.31 4.72 5.73
C PRO A 83 2.83 5.82 6.64
N LEU A 84 3.73 5.49 7.56
CA LEU A 84 4.32 6.48 8.46
C LEU A 84 5.14 7.55 7.71
N ARG A 85 5.81 7.18 6.61
CA ARG A 85 6.55 8.13 5.77
C ARG A 85 5.60 9.08 5.04
N ILE A 86 4.51 8.55 4.47
CA ILE A 86 3.48 9.36 3.81
C ILE A 86 2.84 10.32 4.82
N LYS A 87 2.47 9.83 6.01
CA LYS A 87 1.92 10.65 7.09
C LYS A 87 2.86 11.79 7.50
N ARG A 88 4.14 11.50 7.74
CA ARG A 88 5.13 12.51 8.10
C ARG A 88 5.35 13.55 6.98
N PHE A 89 5.28 13.13 5.73
CA PHE A 89 5.35 14.04 4.60
C PHE A 89 4.13 14.97 4.56
N ALA A 90 2.91 14.44 4.78
CA ALA A 90 1.69 15.25 4.90
C ALA A 90 1.81 16.30 5.99
N GLU A 91 2.30 15.90 7.17
CA GLU A 91 2.54 16.82 8.31
C GLU A 91 3.56 17.90 7.93
N ALA A 92 4.66 17.54 7.26
CA ALA A 92 5.72 18.48 6.86
C ALA A 92 5.24 19.54 5.85
N ILE A 93 4.30 19.19 4.96
CA ILE A 93 3.73 20.13 3.98
C ILE A 93 2.45 20.83 4.48
N GLY A 94 2.02 20.54 5.72
CA GLY A 94 0.84 21.15 6.33
C GLY A 94 -0.50 20.65 5.78
N GLN A 95 -0.53 19.51 5.08
CA GLN A 95 -1.76 18.94 4.54
C GLN A 95 -2.57 18.26 5.65
N ARG A 96 -3.73 18.83 5.97
CA ARG A 96 -4.65 18.34 7.03
C ARG A 96 -5.96 17.78 6.48
N ALA A 97 -6.39 18.23 5.30
CA ALA A 97 -7.61 17.72 4.68
C ALA A 97 -7.42 16.29 4.20
N LYS A 98 -8.43 15.45 4.39
CA LYS A 98 -8.42 14.04 4.04
C LYS A 98 -9.64 13.69 3.19
N ASN A 99 -9.40 13.20 1.99
CA ASN A 99 -10.35 12.47 1.14
C ASN A 99 -9.56 11.63 0.15
N ASP A 100 -10.19 10.66 -0.48
CA ASP A 100 -9.54 9.67 -1.34
C ASP A 100 -8.70 10.31 -2.48
N ARG A 101 -9.20 11.38 -3.12
CA ARG A 101 -8.45 12.12 -4.12
C ARG A 101 -7.20 12.77 -3.54
N LEU A 102 -7.33 13.46 -2.40
CA LEU A 102 -6.21 14.13 -1.74
C LEU A 102 -5.18 13.14 -1.19
N ASP A 103 -5.60 11.96 -0.77
CA ASP A 103 -4.70 10.91 -0.30
C ASP A 103 -3.88 10.35 -1.47
N ALA A 104 -4.50 10.06 -2.63
CA ALA A 104 -3.77 9.65 -3.83
C ALA A 104 -2.86 10.76 -4.37
N GLU A 105 -3.30 12.03 -4.35
CA GLU A 105 -2.50 13.20 -4.72
C GLU A 105 -1.28 13.37 -3.80
N LEU A 106 -1.47 13.23 -2.50
CA LEU A 106 -0.39 13.29 -1.50
C LEU A 106 0.68 12.23 -1.78
N ILE A 107 0.26 11.00 -2.09
CA ILE A 107 1.19 9.91 -2.42
C ILE A 107 1.97 10.24 -3.71
N ALA A 108 1.30 10.80 -4.72
CA ALA A 108 1.97 11.25 -5.96
C ALA A 108 2.93 12.41 -5.70
N HIS A 109 2.57 13.35 -4.82
CA HIS A 109 3.43 14.46 -4.40
C HIS A 109 4.66 13.96 -3.62
N TYR A 110 4.47 13.01 -2.73
CA TYR A 110 5.57 12.31 -2.06
C TYR A 110 6.52 11.66 -3.07
N ALA A 111 5.98 10.96 -4.08
CA ALA A 111 6.77 10.35 -5.15
C ALA A 111 7.65 11.39 -5.88
N GLU A 112 7.08 12.55 -6.21
CA GLU A 112 7.74 13.63 -6.92
C GLU A 112 8.86 14.28 -6.10
N ARG A 113 8.59 14.58 -4.82
CA ARG A 113 9.51 15.34 -3.96
C ARG A 113 10.58 14.49 -3.30
N VAL A 114 10.21 13.32 -2.80
CA VAL A 114 11.12 12.43 -2.06
C VAL A 114 11.90 11.50 -2.98
N GLN A 115 11.34 11.19 -4.15
CA GLN A 115 11.94 10.29 -5.14
C GLN A 115 12.43 8.96 -4.53
N PRO A 116 11.55 8.22 -3.81
CA PRO A 116 11.97 7.00 -3.11
C PRO A 116 12.53 5.96 -4.06
N GLU A 117 13.41 5.10 -3.55
CA GLU A 117 13.98 4.00 -4.31
C GLU A 117 12.91 2.99 -4.75
N LEU A 118 13.09 2.42 -5.95
CA LEU A 118 12.17 1.42 -6.49
C LEU A 118 12.19 0.15 -5.65
N THR A 119 11.01 -0.40 -5.41
CA THR A 119 10.86 -1.65 -4.68
C THR A 119 11.16 -2.83 -5.59
N LYS A 120 12.01 -3.74 -5.12
CA LYS A 120 12.21 -5.05 -5.76
C LYS A 120 11.28 -6.07 -5.13
N LEU A 121 10.45 -6.72 -5.95
CA LEU A 121 9.58 -7.76 -5.46
C LEU A 121 10.40 -8.95 -4.94
N LYS A 122 10.17 -9.32 -3.70
CA LYS A 122 10.77 -10.54 -3.13
C LYS A 122 10.16 -11.77 -3.83
N SER A 123 10.94 -12.84 -3.95
CA SER A 123 10.43 -14.08 -4.51
C SER A 123 9.19 -14.59 -3.76
N GLU A 124 8.35 -15.36 -4.42
CA GLU A 124 7.12 -15.90 -3.84
C GLU A 124 7.40 -16.68 -2.56
N ASN A 125 8.44 -17.51 -2.55
CA ASN A 125 8.84 -18.27 -1.37
C ASN A 125 9.21 -17.37 -0.18
N ILE A 126 9.95 -16.28 -0.42
CA ILE A 126 10.31 -15.33 0.65
C ILE A 126 9.07 -14.61 1.17
N ARG A 127 8.12 -14.27 0.30
CA ARG A 127 6.85 -13.65 0.72
C ARG A 127 6.04 -14.62 1.57
N LEU A 128 5.88 -15.87 1.11
CA LEU A 128 5.18 -16.91 1.86
C LEU A 128 5.82 -17.15 3.25
N MET A 129 7.13 -17.25 3.29
CA MET A 129 7.86 -17.38 4.57
C MET A 129 7.58 -16.21 5.52
N SER A 130 7.63 -14.97 5.00
CA SER A 130 7.31 -13.78 5.78
C SER A 130 5.89 -13.81 6.34
N ASP A 131 4.92 -14.29 5.54
CA ASP A 131 3.54 -14.44 5.95
C ASP A 131 3.35 -15.47 7.06
N LEU A 132 3.99 -16.62 6.92
CA LEU A 132 3.93 -17.68 7.92
C LEU A 132 4.55 -17.22 9.25
N VAL A 133 5.69 -16.52 9.21
CA VAL A 133 6.31 -15.94 10.41
C VAL A 133 5.39 -14.89 11.05
N THR A 134 4.80 -14.02 10.27
CA THR A 134 3.85 -13.01 10.76
C THR A 134 2.64 -13.70 11.42
N ARG A 135 2.07 -14.69 10.76
CA ARG A 135 0.93 -15.45 11.31
C ARG A 135 1.29 -16.18 12.60
N ARG A 136 2.45 -16.82 12.64
CA ARG A 136 2.96 -17.45 13.87
C ARG A 136 3.03 -16.44 15.02
N ASN A 137 3.61 -15.27 14.78
CA ASN A 137 3.75 -14.25 15.83
C ASN A 137 2.39 -13.74 16.32
N GLN A 138 1.41 -13.53 15.41
CA GLN A 138 0.05 -13.19 15.80
C GLN A 138 -0.57 -14.25 16.71
N LEU A 139 -0.44 -15.53 16.36
CA LEU A 139 -0.98 -16.62 17.15
C LEU A 139 -0.31 -16.71 18.54
N LEU A 140 1.00 -16.51 18.63
CA LEU A 140 1.71 -16.46 19.90
C LEU A 140 1.25 -15.29 20.77
N THR A 141 1.02 -14.12 20.17
CA THR A 141 0.49 -12.96 20.89
C THR A 141 -0.92 -13.28 21.44
N MET A 142 -1.80 -13.83 20.62
CA MET A 142 -3.15 -14.23 21.04
C MET A 142 -3.09 -15.27 22.17
N GLN A 143 -2.23 -16.29 22.05
CA GLN A 143 -2.03 -17.30 23.09
C GLN A 143 -1.58 -16.67 24.42
N THR A 144 -0.63 -15.74 24.36
CA THR A 144 -0.16 -15.03 25.55
C THR A 144 -1.27 -14.20 26.20
N MET A 145 -2.08 -13.52 25.38
CA MET A 145 -3.23 -12.77 25.87
C MET A 145 -4.23 -13.68 26.60
N GLU A 146 -4.56 -14.84 26.04
CA GLU A 146 -5.46 -15.79 26.66
C GLU A 146 -4.87 -16.41 27.93
N ARG A 147 -3.59 -16.76 27.95
CA ARG A 147 -2.90 -17.22 29.18
C ARG A 147 -2.96 -16.18 30.30
N ASN A 148 -2.77 -14.91 29.98
CA ASN A 148 -2.89 -13.84 30.98
C ASN A 148 -4.33 -13.71 31.50
N ARG A 149 -5.34 -13.88 30.65
CA ARG A 149 -6.75 -13.89 31.09
C ARG A 149 -7.06 -15.03 32.04
N LEU A 150 -6.48 -16.22 31.86
CA LEU A 150 -6.67 -17.35 32.78
C LEU A 150 -6.31 -17.01 34.23
N GLN A 151 -5.36 -16.10 34.45
CA GLN A 151 -4.91 -15.73 35.80
C GLN A 151 -5.89 -14.82 36.55
N ILE A 152 -6.75 -14.09 35.82
CA ILE A 152 -7.64 -13.08 36.39
C ILE A 152 -9.13 -13.43 36.29
N LEU A 153 -9.48 -14.44 35.50
CA LEU A 153 -10.87 -14.85 35.31
C LEU A 153 -11.38 -15.82 36.38
N PRO A 154 -12.66 -15.74 36.79
CA PRO A 154 -13.28 -16.74 37.63
C PRO A 154 -13.19 -18.16 37.04
N LYS A 155 -13.09 -19.19 37.88
CA LYS A 155 -12.92 -20.60 37.49
C LYS A 155 -13.97 -21.11 36.49
N ASN A 156 -15.22 -20.65 36.62
CA ASN A 156 -16.32 -21.00 35.71
C ASN A 156 -16.16 -20.47 34.28
N ILE A 157 -15.41 -19.37 34.10
CA ILE A 157 -15.11 -18.78 32.78
C ILE A 157 -13.78 -19.30 32.24
N SER A 158 -12.79 -19.52 33.11
CA SER A 158 -11.45 -19.98 32.66
C SER A 158 -11.48 -21.34 31.97
N SER A 159 -12.45 -22.21 32.30
CA SER A 159 -12.65 -23.49 31.62
C SER A 159 -13.00 -23.37 30.13
N THR A 160 -13.53 -22.23 29.68
CA THR A 160 -13.84 -21.97 28.27
C THR A 160 -12.57 -21.68 27.45
N ILE A 161 -11.53 -21.11 28.08
CA ILE A 161 -10.24 -20.79 27.45
C ILE A 161 -9.36 -22.03 27.33
N THR A 162 -9.42 -22.96 28.27
CA THR A 162 -8.60 -24.18 28.26
C THR A 162 -9.03 -25.22 27.21
N ARG A 163 -10.17 -25.01 26.56
CA ARG A 163 -10.66 -25.91 25.48
C ARG A 163 -10.17 -25.51 24.06
N PHE A 164 -9.43 -24.42 23.94
CA PHE A 164 -8.73 -23.99 22.71
C PHE A 164 -7.22 -24.18 22.89
#